data_71f172f10bcabdc28be75d1cb5ab198c
#
_entry.id   71f172f10bcabdc28be75d1cb5ab198c
#
_cell.length_a   1.000
_cell.length_b   1.000
_cell.length_c   1.000
_cell.angle_alpha   90.00
_cell.angle_beta   90.00
_cell.angle_gamma   90.00
#
_symmetry.space_group_name_H-M   'P 1'
#
loop_
_entity.id
_entity.type
_entity.pdbx_description
1 polymer ?
#
loop_
_entity_poly.entity_id
_entity_poly.type
_entity_poly.pdbx_seq_one_letter_code
_entity_poly.pdbx_strand_id
1 'polypeptide(L)'
;MNEIDFSPITTFIFDFDGVMTDGTVFCDFEGHPLRATNVKDGYALQLASKLGYHVAVISGAVCPSTIVRMNSLGVTDVFTGIPDKVLKLNEYMQENGLKPEEIIFMGDDIPDLHVMQCVGLPACPADAVPEVKAISKFVSECPGGKGAVRDVIERVLKVQDKWMTAEAYAW
;
A
#
# COMPACT_ATOMS: atom_id res chain seq x y z
N MET A 1 -13.38 -17.83 -12.18
CA MET A 1 -12.31 -17.06 -11.54
C MET A 1 -12.07 -17.71 -10.19
N ASN A 2 -10.83 -18.11 -9.87
CA ASN A 2 -10.56 -18.62 -8.53
C ASN A 2 -10.78 -17.47 -7.53
N GLU A 3 -11.48 -17.77 -6.44
CA GLU A 3 -11.68 -16.83 -5.34
C GLU A 3 -10.32 -16.46 -4.74
N ILE A 4 -10.08 -15.17 -4.50
CA ILE A 4 -8.81 -14.70 -3.93
C ILE A 4 -8.80 -15.07 -2.44
N ASP A 5 -7.77 -15.80 -2.01
CA ASP A 5 -7.58 -16.13 -0.61
C ASP A 5 -6.80 -15.00 0.11
N PHE A 6 -7.51 -14.26 0.95
CA PHE A 6 -6.93 -13.21 1.80
C PHE A 6 -6.53 -13.70 3.20
N SER A 7 -6.80 -14.96 3.54
CA SER A 7 -6.59 -15.49 4.89
C SER A 7 -5.12 -15.51 5.35
N PRO A 8 -4.10 -15.75 4.47
CA PRO A 8 -2.70 -15.78 4.91
C PRO A 8 -2.08 -14.40 5.07
N ILE A 9 -2.74 -13.32 4.67
CA ILE A 9 -2.14 -11.98 4.59
C ILE A 9 -1.90 -11.41 5.99
N THR A 10 -0.66 -11.02 6.24
CA THR A 10 -0.19 -10.36 7.46
C THR A 10 0.51 -9.02 7.18
N THR A 11 0.75 -8.72 5.90
CA THR A 11 1.60 -7.61 5.47
C THR A 11 0.99 -6.86 4.30
N PHE A 12 0.92 -5.55 4.43
CA PHE A 12 0.50 -4.61 3.39
C PHE A 12 1.68 -3.72 2.99
N ILE A 13 2.05 -3.74 1.73
CA ILE A 13 3.08 -2.86 1.17
C ILE A 13 2.45 -2.08 0.02
N PHE A 14 2.68 -0.78 0.01
CA PHE A 14 2.10 0.13 -0.97
C PHE A 14 3.18 0.96 -1.66
N ASP A 15 3.03 1.20 -2.96
CA ASP A 15 3.60 2.40 -3.56
C ASP A 15 2.85 3.64 -3.05
N PHE A 16 3.37 4.81 -3.30
CA PHE A 16 2.79 6.06 -2.82
C PHE A 16 2.06 6.83 -3.92
N ASP A 17 2.78 7.24 -4.97
CA ASP A 17 2.20 8.02 -6.06
C ASP A 17 1.35 7.12 -6.97
N GLY A 18 0.11 7.49 -7.23
CA GLY A 18 -0.84 6.68 -8.00
C GLY A 18 -1.57 5.58 -7.20
N VAL A 19 -1.12 5.27 -5.97
CA VAL A 19 -1.76 4.30 -5.05
C VAL A 19 -2.40 5.02 -3.86
N MET A 20 -1.60 5.67 -3.02
CA MET A 20 -2.08 6.48 -1.88
C MET A 20 -2.47 7.89 -2.29
N THR A 21 -2.02 8.33 -3.45
CA THR A 21 -2.41 9.58 -4.12
C THR A 21 -3.09 9.27 -5.45
N ASP A 22 -3.67 10.27 -6.09
CA ASP A 22 -4.23 10.16 -7.45
C ASP A 22 -3.20 10.43 -8.56
N GLY A 23 -1.89 10.36 -8.22
CA GLY A 23 -0.80 10.63 -9.16
C GLY A 23 -0.60 12.11 -9.48
N THR A 24 -1.44 13.02 -8.98
CA THR A 24 -1.28 14.46 -9.18
C THR A 24 -0.23 15.04 -8.22
N VAL A 25 0.73 15.75 -8.77
CA VAL A 25 1.75 16.46 -8.00
C VAL A 25 1.55 17.97 -8.18
N PHE A 26 1.33 18.67 -7.07
CA PHE A 26 1.40 20.11 -7.01
C PHE A 26 2.82 20.54 -6.62
N CYS A 27 3.30 21.66 -7.14
CA CYS A 27 4.58 22.23 -6.70
C CYS A 27 4.31 23.59 -6.04
N ASP A 28 4.95 23.85 -4.90
CA ASP A 28 4.96 25.18 -4.32
C ASP A 28 5.87 26.13 -5.11
N PHE A 29 5.97 27.40 -4.70
CA PHE A 29 6.80 28.41 -5.37
C PHE A 29 8.30 28.14 -5.26
N GLU A 30 8.72 27.27 -4.34
CA GLU A 30 10.10 26.84 -4.14
C GLU A 30 10.41 25.53 -4.91
N GLY A 31 9.39 24.94 -5.56
CA GLY A 31 9.50 23.71 -6.33
C GLY A 31 9.34 22.43 -5.50
N HIS A 32 8.90 22.51 -4.24
CA HIS A 32 8.66 21.33 -3.43
C HIS A 32 7.37 20.61 -3.87
N PRO A 33 7.41 19.30 -4.04
CA PRO A 33 6.22 18.54 -4.43
C PRO A 33 5.25 18.37 -3.25
N LEU A 34 3.99 18.73 -3.49
CA LEU A 34 2.88 18.53 -2.57
C LEU A 34 1.95 17.46 -3.12
N ARG A 35 1.41 16.62 -2.25
CA ARG A 35 0.53 15.52 -2.60
C ARG A 35 -0.68 15.48 -1.67
N ALA A 36 -1.83 15.12 -2.22
CA ALA A 36 -3.04 14.90 -1.44
C ALA A 36 -3.24 13.41 -1.15
N THR A 37 -3.57 13.07 0.10
CA THR A 37 -3.90 11.70 0.51
C THR A 37 -5.34 11.61 0.97
N ASN A 38 -5.94 10.43 0.88
CA ASN A 38 -7.32 10.18 1.28
C ASN A 38 -7.42 9.87 2.79
N VAL A 39 -8.34 10.53 3.49
CA VAL A 39 -8.57 10.31 4.93
C VAL A 39 -9.08 8.90 5.21
N LYS A 40 -9.92 8.33 4.33
CA LYS A 40 -10.46 6.97 4.52
C LYS A 40 -9.39 5.90 4.33
N ASP A 41 -8.45 6.10 3.38
CA ASP A 41 -7.26 5.25 3.24
C ASP A 41 -6.37 5.36 4.48
N GLY A 42 -6.16 6.57 4.98
CA GLY A 42 -5.42 6.81 6.22
C GLY A 42 -6.02 6.09 7.44
N TYR A 43 -7.35 6.08 7.57
CA TYR A 43 -8.02 5.31 8.62
C TYR A 43 -7.73 3.80 8.50
N ALA A 44 -7.81 3.24 7.30
CA ALA A 44 -7.55 1.81 7.10
C ALA A 44 -6.10 1.42 7.41
N LEU A 45 -5.12 2.26 7.02
CA LEU A 45 -3.71 2.08 7.36
C LEU A 45 -3.48 2.09 8.87
N GLN A 46 -4.08 3.07 9.57
CA GLN A 46 -3.97 3.17 11.02
C GLN A 46 -4.59 1.96 11.71
N LEU A 47 -5.76 1.51 11.26
CA LEU A 47 -6.42 0.33 11.83
C LEU A 47 -5.58 -0.94 11.62
N ALA A 48 -5.05 -1.15 10.42
CA ALA A 48 -4.17 -2.29 10.13
C ALA A 48 -2.93 -2.28 11.05
N SER A 49 -2.29 -1.12 11.22
CA SER A 49 -1.14 -0.98 12.13
C SER A 49 -1.52 -1.28 13.58
N LYS A 50 -2.66 -0.77 14.07
CA LYS A 50 -3.16 -1.06 15.43
C LYS A 50 -3.45 -2.55 15.65
N LEU A 51 -3.90 -3.25 14.63
CA LEU A 51 -4.20 -4.68 14.67
C LEU A 51 -2.96 -5.56 14.50
N GLY A 52 -1.76 -4.96 14.43
CA GLY A 52 -0.48 -5.67 14.40
C GLY A 52 -0.08 -6.19 13.01
N TYR A 53 -0.68 -5.71 11.93
CA TYR A 53 -0.18 -6.00 10.59
C TYR A 53 1.10 -5.21 10.31
N HIS A 54 2.00 -5.80 9.56
CA HIS A 54 3.09 -5.03 8.94
C HIS A 54 2.51 -4.13 7.86
N VAL A 55 2.77 -2.83 7.95
CA VAL A 55 2.33 -1.85 6.96
C VAL A 55 3.53 -1.03 6.53
N ALA A 56 3.87 -1.10 5.25
CA ALA A 56 5.03 -0.40 4.71
C ALA A 56 4.69 0.39 3.45
N VAL A 57 5.49 1.43 3.19
CA VAL A 57 5.48 2.20 1.94
C VAL A 57 6.85 2.10 1.29
N ILE A 58 6.89 1.71 0.01
CA ILE A 58 8.12 1.67 -0.81
C ILE A 58 7.91 2.53 -2.05
N SER A 59 8.47 3.73 -2.06
CA SER A 59 8.31 4.72 -3.13
C SER A 59 9.63 5.12 -3.76
N GLY A 60 9.64 5.28 -5.09
CA GLY A 60 10.77 5.82 -5.84
C GLY A 60 10.95 7.33 -5.66
N ALA A 61 9.88 8.05 -5.33
CA ALA A 61 9.93 9.49 -5.12
C ALA A 61 10.53 9.86 -3.76
N VAL A 62 11.28 10.95 -3.72
CA VAL A 62 11.73 11.56 -2.45
C VAL A 62 10.70 12.60 -2.02
N CYS A 63 9.99 12.33 -0.94
CA CYS A 63 8.96 13.23 -0.43
C CYS A 63 8.90 13.20 1.11
N PRO A 64 9.53 14.16 1.80
CA PRO A 64 9.55 14.20 3.26
C PRO A 64 8.15 14.28 3.90
N SER A 65 7.19 14.94 3.24
CA SER A 65 5.81 15.03 3.75
C SER A 65 5.11 13.66 3.78
N THR A 66 5.49 12.72 2.92
CA THR A 66 5.00 11.33 2.95
C THR A 66 5.36 10.66 4.27
N ILE A 67 6.62 10.76 4.70
CA ILE A 67 7.11 10.18 5.96
C ILE A 67 6.32 10.76 7.13
N VAL A 68 6.18 12.09 7.19
CA VAL A 68 5.42 12.77 8.27
C VAL A 68 3.97 12.29 8.30
N ARG A 69 3.33 12.21 7.13
CA ARG A 69 1.94 11.75 7.03
C ARG A 69 1.78 10.29 7.47
N MET A 70 2.62 9.40 7.00
CA MET A 70 2.53 7.97 7.35
C MET A 70 2.79 7.74 8.83
N ASN A 71 3.82 8.39 9.40
CA ASN A 71 4.10 8.31 10.83
C ASN A 71 2.91 8.78 11.69
N SER A 72 2.19 9.81 11.26
CA SER A 72 0.98 10.29 11.96
C SER A 72 -0.17 9.27 11.96
N LEU A 73 -0.11 8.25 11.10
CA LEU A 73 -1.05 7.12 11.01
C LEU A 73 -0.53 5.86 11.71
N GLY A 74 0.63 5.93 12.36
CA GLY A 74 1.27 4.76 12.98
C GLY A 74 2.01 3.84 11.99
N VAL A 75 2.17 4.27 10.74
CA VAL A 75 2.99 3.56 9.73
C VAL A 75 4.41 4.12 9.78
N THR A 76 5.33 3.36 10.34
CA THR A 76 6.74 3.76 10.54
C THR A 76 7.69 3.26 9.45
N ASP A 77 7.30 2.20 8.76
CA ASP A 77 8.11 1.56 7.71
C ASP A 77 7.89 2.28 6.37
N VAL A 78 8.53 3.44 6.22
CA VAL A 78 8.35 4.34 5.08
C VAL A 78 9.69 4.55 4.37
N PHE A 79 9.82 3.95 3.20
CA PHE A 79 11.02 3.97 2.38
C PHE A 79 10.77 4.83 1.14
N THR A 80 11.43 5.97 1.04
CA THR A 80 11.32 6.92 -0.07
C THR A 80 12.66 7.05 -0.81
N GLY A 81 12.62 7.42 -2.08
CA GLY A 81 13.83 7.52 -2.89
C GLY A 81 14.44 6.16 -3.22
N ILE A 82 13.64 5.10 -3.28
CA ILE A 82 14.10 3.72 -3.50
C ILE A 82 14.26 3.45 -5.01
N PRO A 83 15.48 3.26 -5.51
CA PRO A 83 15.71 2.99 -6.92
C PRO A 83 15.41 1.55 -7.32
N ASP A 84 15.51 0.60 -6.38
CA ASP A 84 15.24 -0.82 -6.59
C ASP A 84 14.27 -1.33 -5.51
N LYS A 85 12.97 -1.39 -5.88
CA LYS A 85 11.91 -1.84 -4.99
C LYS A 85 12.01 -3.33 -4.65
N VAL A 86 12.57 -4.16 -5.55
CA VAL A 86 12.76 -5.60 -5.30
C VAL A 86 13.81 -5.82 -4.23
N LEU A 87 14.93 -5.11 -4.32
CA LEU A 87 15.97 -5.18 -3.29
C LEU A 87 15.40 -4.76 -1.93
N LYS A 88 14.67 -3.63 -1.88
CA LYS A 88 14.06 -3.14 -0.63
C LYS A 88 13.03 -4.11 -0.05
N LEU A 89 12.19 -4.72 -0.89
CA LEU A 89 11.25 -5.75 -0.46
C LEU A 89 11.97 -6.95 0.19
N ASN A 90 13.04 -7.44 -0.45
CA ASN A 90 13.81 -8.58 0.07
C ASN A 90 14.47 -8.26 1.42
N GLU A 91 15.05 -7.07 1.58
CA GLU A 91 15.58 -6.59 2.86
C GLU A 91 14.47 -6.57 3.93
N TYR A 92 13.32 -5.97 3.61
CA TYR A 92 12.19 -5.86 4.52
C TYR A 92 11.64 -7.23 4.95
N MET A 93 11.51 -8.16 4.00
CA MET A 93 11.10 -9.55 4.31
C MET A 93 12.10 -10.25 5.24
N GLN A 94 13.39 -10.09 4.99
CA GLN A 94 14.43 -10.71 5.80
C GLN A 94 14.46 -10.15 7.24
N GLU A 95 14.37 -8.82 7.38
CA GLU A 95 14.37 -8.14 8.67
C GLU A 95 13.18 -8.50 9.55
N ASN A 96 12.03 -8.77 8.94
CA ASN A 96 10.77 -9.04 9.65
C ASN A 96 10.35 -10.52 9.62
N GLY A 97 11.14 -11.40 9.00
CA GLY A 97 10.82 -12.83 8.91
C GLY A 97 9.57 -13.15 8.08
N LEU A 98 9.25 -12.30 7.09
CA LEU A 98 8.04 -12.40 6.28
C LEU A 98 8.24 -13.35 5.09
N LYS A 99 7.14 -13.98 4.67
CA LYS A 99 7.10 -14.81 3.47
C LYS A 99 6.33 -14.14 2.36
N PRO A 100 6.71 -14.33 1.10
CA PRO A 100 6.02 -13.72 -0.04
C PRO A 100 4.51 -13.94 -0.05
N GLU A 101 4.04 -15.13 0.29
CA GLU A 101 2.62 -15.52 0.31
C GLU A 101 1.77 -14.76 1.35
N GLU A 102 2.40 -14.12 2.33
CA GLU A 102 1.75 -13.35 3.38
C GLU A 102 1.64 -11.86 3.03
N ILE A 103 2.15 -11.45 1.85
CA ILE A 103 2.31 -10.05 1.47
C ILE A 103 1.37 -9.67 0.34
N ILE A 104 0.67 -8.56 0.53
CA ILE A 104 0.09 -7.77 -0.55
C ILE A 104 1.07 -6.65 -0.90
N PHE A 105 1.39 -6.51 -2.18
CA PHE A 105 2.00 -5.30 -2.73
C PHE A 105 1.01 -4.64 -3.69
N MET A 106 0.65 -3.38 -3.44
CA MET A 106 -0.18 -2.59 -4.33
C MET A 106 0.66 -1.54 -5.04
N GLY A 107 0.71 -1.63 -6.37
CA GLY A 107 1.38 -0.69 -7.27
C GLY A 107 0.45 -0.28 -8.41
N ASP A 108 0.83 0.73 -9.18
CA ASP A 108 -0.03 1.28 -10.25
C ASP A 108 0.68 1.42 -11.61
N ASP A 109 2.02 1.47 -11.65
CA ASP A 109 2.75 1.76 -12.88
C ASP A 109 3.95 0.81 -13.08
N ILE A 110 4.59 0.91 -14.24
CA ILE A 110 5.68 0.05 -14.71
C ILE A 110 6.80 -0.20 -13.69
N PRO A 111 7.26 0.80 -12.89
CA PRO A 111 8.28 0.56 -11.87
C PRO A 111 7.91 -0.46 -10.80
N ASP A 112 6.61 -0.77 -10.65
CA ASP A 112 6.12 -1.74 -9.66
C ASP A 112 6.06 -3.18 -10.16
N LEU A 113 6.11 -3.40 -11.49
CA LEU A 113 5.90 -4.72 -12.08
C LEU A 113 6.77 -5.81 -11.45
N HIS A 114 8.06 -5.54 -11.30
CA HIS A 114 8.98 -6.57 -10.80
C HIS A 114 8.77 -6.88 -9.32
N VAL A 115 8.55 -5.86 -8.48
CA VAL A 115 8.33 -6.08 -7.05
C VAL A 115 6.98 -6.75 -6.79
N MET A 116 5.94 -6.43 -7.56
CA MET A 116 4.63 -7.07 -7.48
C MET A 116 4.66 -8.56 -7.83
N GLN A 117 5.56 -8.99 -8.73
CA GLN A 117 5.75 -10.40 -9.07
C GLN A 117 6.45 -11.20 -7.96
N CYS A 118 7.08 -10.54 -6.99
CA CYS A 118 7.78 -11.18 -5.87
C CYS A 118 6.89 -11.49 -4.67
N VAL A 119 5.61 -11.11 -4.69
CA VAL A 119 4.68 -11.30 -3.56
C VAL A 119 3.54 -12.25 -3.90
N GLY A 120 2.90 -12.79 -2.85
CA GLY A 120 1.79 -13.72 -3.01
C GLY A 120 0.54 -13.08 -3.59
N LEU A 121 0.29 -11.80 -3.27
CA LEU A 121 -0.90 -11.10 -3.74
C LEU A 121 -0.53 -9.71 -4.32
N PRO A 122 -0.14 -9.65 -5.61
CA PRO A 122 -0.03 -8.38 -6.32
C PRO A 122 -1.41 -7.76 -6.49
N ALA A 123 -1.51 -6.47 -6.16
CA ALA A 123 -2.74 -5.69 -6.19
C ALA A 123 -2.54 -4.36 -6.93
N CYS A 124 -3.61 -3.77 -7.44
CA CYS A 124 -3.55 -2.44 -8.03
C CYS A 124 -4.87 -1.67 -7.90
N PRO A 125 -4.84 -0.32 -7.97
CA PRO A 125 -6.03 0.51 -8.07
C PRO A 125 -6.71 0.36 -9.44
N ALA A 126 -7.97 0.84 -9.53
CA ALA A 126 -8.78 0.75 -10.73
C ALA A 126 -8.19 1.46 -11.96
N ASP A 127 -7.41 2.48 -11.74
CA ASP A 127 -6.79 3.33 -12.77
C ASP A 127 -5.31 3.00 -13.06
N ALA A 128 -4.77 1.92 -12.47
CA ALA A 128 -3.43 1.42 -12.80
C ALA A 128 -3.25 1.16 -14.31
N VAL A 129 -2.01 1.21 -14.77
CA VAL A 129 -1.70 0.93 -16.18
C VAL A 129 -2.03 -0.52 -16.57
N PRO A 130 -2.33 -0.79 -17.86
CA PRO A 130 -2.76 -2.12 -18.31
C PRO A 130 -1.78 -3.24 -17.96
N GLU A 131 -0.49 -2.98 -17.99
CA GLU A 131 0.59 -3.94 -17.69
C GLU A 131 0.54 -4.39 -16.23
N VAL A 132 0.29 -3.47 -15.30
CA VAL A 132 0.14 -3.76 -13.88
C VAL A 132 -1.14 -4.53 -13.61
N LYS A 133 -2.26 -4.13 -14.23
CA LYS A 133 -3.52 -4.88 -14.12
C LYS A 133 -3.38 -6.31 -14.61
N ALA A 134 -2.60 -6.55 -15.67
CA ALA A 134 -2.43 -7.88 -16.26
C ALA A 134 -1.75 -8.89 -15.30
N ILE A 135 -0.92 -8.42 -14.37
CA ILE A 135 -0.24 -9.28 -13.39
C ILE A 135 -0.92 -9.27 -12.01
N SER A 136 -1.86 -8.36 -11.79
CA SER A 136 -2.54 -8.21 -10.50
C SER A 136 -3.54 -9.33 -10.27
N LYS A 137 -3.48 -9.94 -9.07
CA LYS A 137 -4.49 -10.88 -8.60
C LYS A 137 -5.72 -10.16 -8.05
N PHE A 138 -5.53 -8.95 -7.52
CA PHE A 138 -6.60 -8.09 -7.03
C PHE A 138 -6.54 -6.72 -7.71
N VAL A 139 -7.61 -6.34 -8.35
CA VAL A 139 -7.82 -4.99 -8.90
C VAL A 139 -8.92 -4.34 -8.09
N SER A 140 -8.60 -3.24 -7.41
CA SER A 140 -9.58 -2.47 -6.64
C SER A 140 -10.64 -1.85 -7.57
N GLU A 141 -11.86 -1.68 -7.07
CA GLU A 141 -12.88 -0.89 -7.77
C GLU A 141 -12.65 0.62 -7.64
N CYS A 142 -11.78 1.02 -6.71
CA CYS A 142 -11.44 2.41 -6.43
C CYS A 142 -10.14 2.81 -7.14
N PRO A 143 -10.06 4.02 -7.72
CA PRO A 143 -8.81 4.59 -8.21
C PRO A 143 -7.82 4.90 -7.08
N GLY A 144 -6.55 5.12 -7.46
CA GLY A 144 -5.52 5.58 -6.54
C GLY A 144 -5.90 6.90 -5.83
N GLY A 145 -5.57 7.00 -4.55
CA GLY A 145 -5.96 8.15 -3.71
C GLY A 145 -7.46 8.34 -3.52
N LYS A 146 -8.30 7.40 -3.93
CA LYS A 146 -9.77 7.49 -3.84
C LYS A 146 -10.41 6.30 -3.10
N GLY A 147 -9.62 5.57 -2.31
CA GLY A 147 -10.11 4.46 -1.50
C GLY A 147 -9.54 3.09 -1.87
N ALA A 148 -8.62 2.98 -2.82
CA ALA A 148 -8.03 1.71 -3.23
C ALA A 148 -7.27 1.01 -2.10
N VAL A 149 -6.51 1.77 -1.31
CA VAL A 149 -5.80 1.27 -0.13
C VAL A 149 -6.78 0.74 0.91
N ARG A 150 -7.84 1.50 1.19
CA ARG A 150 -8.90 1.04 2.10
C ARG A 150 -9.59 -0.21 1.58
N ASP A 151 -9.93 -0.29 0.31
CA ASP A 151 -10.63 -1.43 -0.27
C ASP A 151 -9.87 -2.74 -0.01
N VAL A 152 -8.58 -2.79 -0.29
CA VAL A 152 -7.79 -4.01 -0.09
C VAL A 152 -7.62 -4.36 1.39
N ILE A 153 -7.35 -3.38 2.26
CA ILE A 153 -7.21 -3.61 3.70
C ILE A 153 -8.55 -4.10 4.27
N GLU A 154 -9.66 -3.45 3.94
CA GLU A 154 -10.99 -3.81 4.41
C GLU A 154 -11.37 -5.25 4.03
N ARG A 155 -11.03 -5.69 2.80
CA ARG A 155 -11.27 -7.08 2.36
C ARG A 155 -10.50 -8.09 3.19
N VAL A 156 -9.20 -7.85 3.42
CA VAL A 156 -8.38 -8.73 4.28
C VAL A 156 -8.95 -8.80 5.69
N LEU A 157 -9.21 -7.65 6.30
CA LEU A 157 -9.70 -7.59 7.67
C LEU A 157 -11.09 -8.23 7.82
N LYS A 158 -11.96 -8.15 6.80
CA LYS A 158 -13.25 -8.84 6.79
C LYS A 158 -13.11 -10.35 6.73
N VAL A 159 -12.25 -10.87 5.85
CA VAL A 159 -12.00 -12.33 5.74
C VAL A 159 -11.41 -12.88 7.04
N GLN A 160 -10.65 -12.07 7.76
CA GLN A 160 -10.01 -12.47 9.01
C GLN A 160 -10.82 -12.08 10.28
N ASP A 161 -12.08 -11.64 10.12
CA ASP A 161 -12.99 -11.23 11.21
C ASP A 161 -12.41 -10.09 12.10
N LYS A 162 -11.64 -9.16 11.51
CA LYS A 162 -10.95 -8.06 12.21
C LYS A 162 -11.44 -6.66 11.83
N TRP A 163 -12.39 -6.53 10.89
CA TRP A 163 -12.79 -5.22 10.36
C TRP A 163 -13.55 -4.34 11.37
N MET A 164 -14.49 -4.89 12.11
CA MET A 164 -15.35 -4.14 13.03
C MET A 164 -15.10 -4.52 14.50
N THR A 165 -13.86 -4.71 14.87
CA THR A 165 -13.42 -4.95 16.25
C THR A 165 -13.41 -3.66 17.07
N ALA A 166 -13.14 -3.73 18.37
CA ALA A 166 -13.17 -2.58 19.28
C ALA A 166 -12.21 -1.46 18.82
N GLU A 167 -11.08 -1.83 18.22
CA GLU A 167 -10.05 -0.92 17.68
C GLU A 167 -10.56 -0.05 16.54
N ALA A 168 -11.61 -0.50 15.82
CA ALA A 168 -12.17 0.22 14.67
C ALA A 168 -12.86 1.55 15.06
N TYR A 169 -13.26 1.73 16.30
CA TYR A 169 -14.07 2.88 16.76
C TYR A 169 -13.23 4.02 17.35
N ALA A 170 -11.90 3.93 17.33
CA ALA A 170 -11.01 4.96 17.84
C ALA A 170 -9.91 5.30 16.81
N TRP A 171 -9.59 6.62 16.72
CA TRP A 171 -8.41 7.08 15.98
C TRP A 171 -7.13 6.79 16.76
#